data_3112703e11a5800c125274761a6875b1
#
_entry.id   3112703e11a5800c125274761a6875b1
#
_cell.length_a   1.000
_cell.length_b   1.000
_cell.length_c   1.000
_cell.angle_alpha   90.00
_cell.angle_beta   90.00
_cell.angle_gamma   90.00
#
_symmetry.space_group_name_H-M   'P 1'
#
loop_
_entity.id
_entity.type
_entity.pdbx_description
1 polymer ?
#
loop_
_entity_poly.entity_id
_entity_poly.type
_entity_poly.pdbx_seq_one_letter_code
_entity_poly.pdbx_strand_id
1 'polypeptide(L)'
;LRRVIAFNLSGPFLLGMAAIYFYKRIITKEQLFRALFYLMLPIFSMITFMYLRTPDFAEIRFGGVALSETTGGFGPNQVATIIGFAVFVVASFLYVKERLTGFLFADVLVLIYFAYRGLLTFSRGGMMAAGAALIIFALIMILGGTNKLQNLFKYTIIMSLIMVGIWLYTSNVTGGMIENRYTGKNASGVKKEDVTAGRVDILQAQLAAFYSSPLVGVGVGGGKYFKQSGAESIASHDEIGRLIAEHGLIGIFMLILLFITPLPNILGQNYYVRAFLFSFYLFWFLTINLSVMRVAFPGWIYGLS
;
A
#
# COMPACT_ATOMS: atom_id res chain seq x y z
N LEU A 1 10.66 9.67 24.86
CA LEU A 1 11.00 8.25 24.68
C LEU A 1 9.75 7.39 24.55
N ARG A 2 8.81 7.35 25.52
CA ARG A 2 7.60 6.48 25.51
C ARG A 2 6.76 6.66 24.23
N ARG A 3 6.50 7.88 23.76
CA ARG A 3 5.74 8.15 22.54
C ARG A 3 6.41 7.58 21.28
N VAL A 4 7.74 7.70 21.20
CA VAL A 4 8.52 7.17 20.06
C VAL A 4 8.48 5.64 20.04
N ILE A 5 8.64 5.01 21.20
CA ILE A 5 8.55 3.55 21.33
C ILE A 5 7.16 3.07 20.96
N ALA A 6 6.10 3.63 21.55
CA ALA A 6 4.72 3.25 21.26
C ALA A 6 4.38 3.40 19.78
N PHE A 7 4.82 4.48 19.14
CA PHE A 7 4.60 4.73 17.74
C PHE A 7 5.29 3.70 16.83
N ASN A 8 6.53 3.31 17.16
CA ASN A 8 7.27 2.32 16.37
C ASN A 8 6.84 0.87 16.64
N LEU A 9 6.29 0.57 17.83
CA LEU A 9 5.82 -0.76 18.18
C LEU A 9 4.40 -1.07 17.70
N SER A 10 3.57 -0.05 17.45
CA SER A 10 2.14 -0.23 17.13
C SER A 10 1.91 -1.14 15.91
N GLY A 11 2.65 -0.93 14.83
CA GLY A 11 2.53 -1.74 13.62
C GLY A 11 3.00 -3.19 13.80
N PRO A 12 4.25 -3.43 14.26
CA PRO A 12 4.75 -4.78 14.55
C PRO A 12 3.87 -5.55 15.56
N PHE A 13 3.36 -4.87 16.59
CA PHE A 13 2.45 -5.48 17.56
C PHE A 13 1.15 -5.95 16.89
N LEU A 14 0.53 -5.10 16.07
CA LEU A 14 -0.69 -5.45 15.35
C LEU A 14 -0.47 -6.53 14.30
N LEU A 15 0.68 -6.55 13.63
CA LEU A 15 1.07 -7.64 12.75
C LEU A 15 1.16 -8.96 13.52
N GLY A 16 1.86 -8.96 14.66
CA GLY A 16 1.96 -10.14 15.52
C GLY A 16 0.59 -10.65 16.02
N MET A 17 -0.28 -9.73 16.48
CA MET A 17 -1.65 -10.06 16.89
C MET A 17 -2.47 -10.64 15.74
N ALA A 18 -2.39 -10.06 14.53
CA ALA A 18 -3.10 -10.58 13.37
C ALA A 18 -2.56 -11.95 12.96
N ALA A 19 -1.24 -12.14 12.91
CA ALA A 19 -0.63 -13.43 12.59
C ALA A 19 -1.04 -14.53 13.57
N ILE A 20 -1.03 -14.25 14.89
CA ILE A 20 -1.49 -15.19 15.90
C ILE A 20 -2.98 -15.48 15.76
N TYR A 21 -3.79 -14.45 15.51
CA TYR A 21 -5.24 -14.60 15.35
C TYR A 21 -5.60 -15.50 14.17
N PHE A 22 -4.93 -15.33 13.04
CA PHE A 22 -5.20 -16.12 11.83
C PHE A 22 -4.44 -17.45 11.78
N TYR A 23 -3.49 -17.68 12.67
CA TYR A 23 -2.68 -18.91 12.70
C TYR A 23 -3.56 -20.17 12.77
N LYS A 24 -3.37 -21.07 11.81
CA LYS A 24 -4.14 -22.33 11.64
C LYS A 24 -5.67 -22.14 11.53
N ARG A 25 -6.18 -20.95 11.31
CA ARG A 25 -7.62 -20.75 11.06
C ARG A 25 -7.94 -21.03 9.61
N ILE A 26 -8.90 -21.92 9.40
CA ILE A 26 -9.49 -22.13 8.07
C ILE A 26 -10.56 -21.08 7.87
N ILE A 27 -10.34 -20.19 6.92
CA ILE A 27 -11.27 -19.12 6.58
C ILE A 27 -12.00 -19.52 5.30
N THR A 28 -13.34 -19.57 5.36
CA THR A 28 -14.15 -19.82 4.15
C THR A 28 -14.16 -18.60 3.24
N LYS A 29 -14.52 -18.81 1.98
CA LYS A 29 -14.68 -17.73 1.00
C LYS A 29 -15.64 -16.65 1.52
N GLU A 30 -16.77 -17.05 2.07
CA GLU A 30 -17.81 -16.15 2.61
C GLU A 30 -17.28 -15.34 3.80
N GLN A 31 -16.50 -15.95 4.67
CA GLN A 31 -15.86 -15.27 5.80
C GLN A 31 -14.83 -14.25 5.31
N LEU A 32 -14.01 -14.59 4.31
CA LEU A 32 -13.05 -13.67 3.72
C LEU A 32 -13.77 -12.45 3.11
N PHE A 33 -14.79 -12.68 2.27
CA PHE A 33 -15.54 -11.58 1.65
C PHE A 33 -16.24 -10.70 2.69
N ARG A 34 -16.81 -11.31 3.72
CA ARG A 34 -17.43 -10.58 4.83
C ARG A 34 -16.41 -9.74 5.60
N ALA A 35 -15.22 -10.29 5.88
CA ALA A 35 -14.14 -9.56 6.53
C ALA A 35 -13.67 -8.37 5.67
N LEU A 36 -13.48 -8.58 4.38
CA LEU A 36 -13.13 -7.51 3.45
C LEU A 36 -14.22 -6.44 3.36
N PHE A 37 -15.49 -6.84 3.33
CA PHE A 37 -16.62 -5.90 3.39
C PHE A 37 -16.58 -5.03 4.65
N TYR A 38 -16.39 -5.63 5.83
CA TYR A 38 -16.32 -4.87 7.08
C TYR A 38 -15.11 -3.91 7.13
N LEU A 39 -13.99 -4.29 6.51
CA LEU A 39 -12.85 -3.39 6.36
C LEU A 39 -13.15 -2.18 5.46
N MET A 40 -14.04 -2.31 4.50
CA MET A 40 -14.42 -1.18 3.64
C MET A 40 -15.22 -0.11 4.39
N LEU A 41 -15.96 -0.45 5.46
CA LEU A 41 -16.78 0.51 6.19
C LEU A 41 -15.97 1.70 6.77
N PRO A 42 -14.88 1.49 7.54
CA PRO A 42 -14.06 2.60 7.98
C PRO A 42 -13.37 3.34 6.83
N ILE A 43 -13.08 2.66 5.70
CA ILE A 43 -12.50 3.32 4.52
C ILE A 43 -13.53 4.26 3.87
N PHE A 44 -14.79 3.87 3.77
CA PHE A 44 -15.87 4.76 3.34
C PHE A 44 -15.99 5.98 4.24
N SER A 45 -15.94 5.78 5.56
CA SER A 45 -15.96 6.88 6.54
C SER A 45 -14.77 7.82 6.36
N MET A 46 -13.56 7.28 6.17
CA MET A 46 -12.35 8.06 5.90
C MET A 46 -12.50 8.88 4.61
N ILE A 47 -12.96 8.27 3.53
CA ILE A 47 -13.17 8.95 2.24
C ILE A 47 -14.21 10.07 2.34
N THR A 48 -15.29 9.83 3.07
CA THR A 48 -16.31 10.87 3.34
C THR A 48 -15.70 12.04 4.11
N PHE A 49 -14.92 11.75 5.16
CA PHE A 49 -14.20 12.78 5.89
C PHE A 49 -13.25 13.58 4.99
N MET A 50 -12.48 12.89 4.15
CA MET A 50 -11.57 13.53 3.19
C MET A 50 -12.34 14.43 2.21
N TYR A 51 -13.51 13.98 1.72
CA TYR A 51 -14.35 14.80 0.83
C TYR A 51 -14.76 16.10 1.50
N LEU A 52 -15.23 16.04 2.75
CA LEU A 52 -15.68 17.22 3.51
C LEU A 52 -14.54 18.18 3.89
N ARG A 53 -13.31 17.68 3.99
CA ARG A 53 -12.13 18.45 4.42
C ARG A 53 -11.24 18.91 3.27
N THR A 54 -11.41 18.38 2.08
CA THR A 54 -10.63 18.82 0.91
C THR A 54 -11.17 20.18 0.45
N PRO A 55 -10.30 21.21 0.31
CA PRO A 55 -10.68 22.48 -0.31
C PRO A 55 -11.16 22.30 -1.75
N ASP A 56 -11.72 23.35 -2.34
CA ASP A 56 -12.01 23.33 -3.76
C ASP A 56 -10.71 23.05 -4.55
N PHE A 57 -10.81 22.19 -5.56
CA PHE A 57 -9.64 21.86 -6.39
C PHE A 57 -9.06 23.06 -7.14
N ALA A 58 -9.88 24.09 -7.39
CA ALA A 58 -9.43 25.36 -7.95
C ALA A 58 -8.47 26.12 -7.02
N GLU A 59 -8.58 25.90 -5.70
CA GLU A 59 -7.71 26.53 -4.69
C GLU A 59 -6.44 25.73 -4.40
N ILE A 60 -6.41 24.45 -4.78
CA ILE A 60 -5.27 23.57 -4.54
C ILE A 60 -4.17 23.81 -5.57
N ARG A 61 -2.98 24.19 -5.11
CA ARG A 61 -1.79 24.28 -5.96
C ARG A 61 -1.12 22.92 -6.09
N PHE A 62 -1.40 22.22 -7.17
CA PHE A 62 -0.75 20.94 -7.47
C PHE A 62 0.71 21.16 -7.86
N GLY A 63 1.65 20.76 -7.00
CA GLY A 63 3.10 21.00 -7.18
C GLY A 63 3.92 19.76 -7.54
N GLY A 64 3.29 18.66 -7.95
CA GLY A 64 4.02 17.40 -8.25
C GLY A 64 4.64 16.72 -7.01
N VAL A 65 4.14 17.05 -5.81
CA VAL A 65 4.51 16.43 -4.52
C VAL A 65 3.27 15.84 -3.86
N ALA A 66 3.46 14.97 -2.88
CA ALA A 66 2.35 14.43 -2.10
C ALA A 66 1.68 15.55 -1.28
N LEU A 67 0.34 15.62 -1.31
CA LEU A 67 -0.44 16.73 -0.77
C LEU A 67 -1.30 16.27 0.41
N SER A 68 -1.11 16.89 1.57
CA SER A 68 -1.96 16.67 2.76
C SER A 68 -3.35 17.28 2.61
N GLU A 69 -3.48 18.35 1.82
CA GLU A 69 -4.74 19.05 1.53
C GLU A 69 -5.77 18.12 0.87
N THR A 70 -5.34 17.25 -0.06
CA THR A 70 -6.21 16.27 -0.72
C THR A 70 -6.52 15.04 0.12
N THR A 71 -5.86 14.89 1.27
CA THR A 71 -6.02 13.75 2.17
C THR A 71 -6.70 14.09 3.50
N GLY A 72 -7.34 15.28 3.57
CA GLY A 72 -8.01 15.74 4.78
C GLY A 72 -7.07 16.06 5.95
N GLY A 73 -5.79 16.37 5.65
CA GLY A 73 -4.76 16.67 6.65
C GLY A 73 -4.00 15.44 7.14
N PHE A 74 -4.33 14.23 6.68
CA PHE A 74 -3.59 13.01 7.00
C PHE A 74 -2.35 12.84 6.13
N GLY A 75 -1.43 11.97 6.55
CA GLY A 75 -0.24 11.64 5.76
C GLY A 75 -0.60 11.00 4.40
N PRO A 76 -0.21 11.60 3.26
CA PRO A 76 -0.64 11.13 1.94
C PRO A 76 -0.26 9.69 1.64
N ASN A 77 0.90 9.22 2.10
CA ASN A 77 1.36 7.85 1.88
C ASN A 77 0.46 6.83 2.60
N GLN A 78 0.04 7.14 3.83
CA GLN A 78 -0.84 6.27 4.63
C GLN A 78 -2.24 6.18 3.99
N VAL A 79 -2.79 7.34 3.62
CA VAL A 79 -4.10 7.43 2.96
C VAL A 79 -4.06 6.70 1.61
N ALA A 80 -3.05 6.93 0.78
CA ALA A 80 -2.91 6.24 -0.50
C ALA A 80 -2.79 4.71 -0.33
N THR A 81 -2.15 4.23 0.73
CA THR A 81 -2.08 2.80 1.04
C THR A 81 -3.45 2.23 1.34
N ILE A 82 -4.24 2.90 2.18
CA ILE A 82 -5.59 2.46 2.56
C ILE A 82 -6.54 2.49 1.36
N ILE A 83 -6.52 3.59 0.58
CA ILE A 83 -7.35 3.72 -0.63
C ILE A 83 -6.90 2.72 -1.70
N GLY A 84 -5.59 2.52 -1.88
CA GLY A 84 -5.06 1.54 -2.83
C GLY A 84 -5.57 0.13 -2.52
N PHE A 85 -5.59 -0.26 -1.25
CA PHE A 85 -6.20 -1.52 -0.87
C PHE A 85 -7.69 -1.58 -1.16
N ALA A 86 -8.43 -0.52 -0.89
CA ALA A 86 -9.86 -0.47 -1.23
C ALA A 86 -10.08 -0.63 -2.74
N VAL A 87 -9.26 0.00 -3.58
CA VAL A 87 -9.26 -0.21 -5.04
C VAL A 87 -9.01 -1.69 -5.36
N PHE A 88 -8.02 -2.31 -4.73
CA PHE A 88 -7.75 -3.75 -4.91
C PHE A 88 -8.95 -4.61 -4.52
N VAL A 89 -9.56 -4.37 -3.36
CA VAL A 89 -10.73 -5.13 -2.89
C VAL A 89 -11.90 -5.01 -3.87
N VAL A 90 -12.31 -3.79 -4.22
CA VAL A 90 -13.46 -3.58 -5.11
C VAL A 90 -13.20 -4.19 -6.49
N ALA A 91 -12.01 -3.98 -7.05
CA ALA A 91 -11.63 -4.53 -8.34
C ALA A 91 -11.59 -6.07 -8.33
N SER A 92 -11.05 -6.69 -7.27
CA SER A 92 -11.04 -8.15 -7.13
C SER A 92 -12.44 -8.73 -6.97
N PHE A 93 -13.34 -8.07 -6.22
CA PHE A 93 -14.77 -8.45 -6.13
C PHE A 93 -15.42 -8.43 -7.51
N LEU A 94 -15.28 -7.33 -8.26
CA LEU A 94 -15.81 -7.22 -9.61
C LEU A 94 -15.26 -8.31 -10.54
N TYR A 95 -13.96 -8.61 -10.42
CA TYR A 95 -13.30 -9.63 -11.23
C TYR A 95 -13.86 -11.03 -10.98
N VAL A 96 -14.13 -11.39 -9.73
CA VAL A 96 -14.71 -12.69 -9.35
C VAL A 96 -16.23 -12.71 -9.38
N LYS A 97 -16.87 -11.65 -9.89
CA LYS A 97 -18.31 -11.45 -9.99
C LYS A 97 -19.06 -11.41 -8.65
N GLU A 98 -18.36 -11.10 -7.59
CA GLU A 98 -18.98 -10.78 -6.31
C GLU A 98 -19.41 -9.31 -6.29
N ARG A 99 -20.24 -8.93 -5.34
CA ARG A 99 -20.75 -7.56 -5.19
C ARG A 99 -20.48 -7.03 -3.80
N LEU A 100 -19.82 -5.88 -3.74
CA LEU A 100 -19.55 -5.21 -2.47
C LEU A 100 -20.81 -4.54 -1.93
N THR A 101 -21.53 -3.80 -2.81
CA THR A 101 -22.75 -3.05 -2.44
C THR A 101 -24.03 -3.79 -2.81
N GLY A 102 -23.93 -4.94 -3.45
CA GLY A 102 -25.07 -5.65 -4.04
C GLY A 102 -25.40 -5.23 -5.49
N PHE A 103 -24.91 -4.08 -5.96
CA PHE A 103 -25.19 -3.53 -7.27
C PHE A 103 -23.94 -3.29 -8.09
N LEU A 104 -23.87 -3.86 -9.29
CA LEU A 104 -22.71 -3.69 -10.19
C LEU A 104 -22.38 -2.22 -10.45
N PHE A 105 -23.38 -1.42 -10.74
CA PHE A 105 -23.18 0.00 -11.05
C PHE A 105 -22.58 0.76 -9.87
N ALA A 106 -23.08 0.51 -8.66
CA ALA A 106 -22.54 1.13 -7.46
C ALA A 106 -21.10 0.72 -7.19
N ASP A 107 -20.76 -0.57 -7.35
CA ASP A 107 -19.38 -1.05 -7.17
C ASP A 107 -18.41 -0.42 -8.18
N VAL A 108 -18.84 -0.25 -9.44
CA VAL A 108 -18.02 0.44 -10.45
C VAL A 108 -17.83 1.92 -10.10
N LEU A 109 -18.87 2.61 -9.63
CA LEU A 109 -18.75 4.00 -9.15
C LEU A 109 -17.80 4.11 -7.95
N VAL A 110 -17.89 3.20 -7.00
CA VAL A 110 -16.99 3.14 -5.83
C VAL A 110 -15.54 2.93 -6.30
N LEU A 111 -15.30 2.00 -7.24
CA LEU A 111 -13.98 1.79 -7.81
C LEU A 111 -13.42 3.05 -8.46
N ILE A 112 -14.21 3.70 -9.32
CA ILE A 112 -13.81 4.93 -10.03
C ILE A 112 -13.47 6.02 -9.01
N TYR A 113 -14.34 6.24 -8.03
CA TYR A 113 -14.15 7.27 -7.04
C TYR A 113 -12.92 7.02 -6.16
N PHE A 114 -12.72 5.79 -5.70
CA PHE A 114 -11.56 5.44 -4.88
C PHE A 114 -10.25 5.56 -5.66
N ALA A 115 -10.22 5.08 -6.91
CA ALA A 115 -9.03 5.20 -7.75
C ALA A 115 -8.70 6.68 -8.02
N TYR A 116 -9.71 7.51 -8.34
CA TYR A 116 -9.56 8.94 -8.51
C TYR A 116 -9.01 9.60 -7.24
N ARG A 117 -9.64 9.38 -6.07
CA ARG A 117 -9.18 9.94 -4.79
C ARG A 117 -7.78 9.46 -4.42
N GLY A 118 -7.44 8.21 -4.72
CA GLY A 118 -6.11 7.66 -4.50
C GLY A 118 -5.03 8.36 -5.33
N LEU A 119 -5.29 8.64 -6.60
CA LEU A 119 -4.39 9.40 -7.46
C LEU A 119 -4.21 10.85 -6.99
N LEU A 120 -5.29 11.50 -6.53
CA LEU A 120 -5.25 12.87 -6.01
C LEU A 120 -4.41 13.03 -4.72
N THR A 121 -4.06 11.96 -4.03
CA THR A 121 -3.11 12.03 -2.91
C THR A 121 -1.70 12.39 -3.36
N PHE A 122 -1.39 12.28 -4.65
CA PHE A 122 -0.04 12.38 -5.22
C PHE A 122 0.98 11.43 -4.58
N SER A 123 0.53 10.45 -3.79
CA SER A 123 1.36 9.39 -3.25
C SER A 123 1.33 8.17 -4.16
N ARG A 124 2.43 7.91 -4.84
CA ARG A 124 2.56 6.82 -5.82
C ARG A 124 2.48 5.43 -5.18
N GLY A 125 3.05 5.29 -3.98
CA GLY A 125 3.33 3.98 -3.38
C GLY A 125 2.09 3.11 -3.18
N GLY A 126 1.03 3.64 -2.54
CA GLY A 126 -0.19 2.88 -2.28
C GLY A 126 -0.92 2.46 -3.55
N MET A 127 -0.99 3.36 -4.55
CA MET A 127 -1.63 3.05 -5.84
C MET A 127 -0.82 2.07 -6.68
N MET A 128 0.52 2.18 -6.67
CA MET A 128 1.39 1.20 -7.34
C MET A 128 1.29 -0.18 -6.69
N ALA A 129 1.22 -0.25 -5.35
CA ALA A 129 1.03 -1.50 -4.63
C ALA A 129 -0.32 -2.15 -4.99
N ALA A 130 -1.40 -1.35 -5.09
CA ALA A 130 -2.70 -1.84 -5.55
C ALA A 130 -2.66 -2.37 -6.99
N GLY A 131 -2.03 -1.63 -7.89
CA GLY A 131 -1.84 -2.05 -9.28
C GLY A 131 -1.06 -3.36 -9.39
N ALA A 132 0.07 -3.48 -8.67
CA ALA A 132 0.87 -4.70 -8.64
C ALA A 132 0.08 -5.89 -8.06
N ALA A 133 -0.67 -5.68 -6.98
CA ALA A 133 -1.53 -6.71 -6.40
C ALA A 133 -2.65 -7.15 -7.37
N LEU A 134 -3.25 -6.22 -8.11
CA LEU A 134 -4.25 -6.55 -9.13
C LEU A 134 -3.66 -7.31 -10.32
N ILE A 135 -2.46 -6.94 -10.76
CA ILE A 135 -1.76 -7.63 -11.86
C ILE A 135 -1.48 -9.07 -11.46
N ILE A 136 -0.90 -9.31 -10.28
CA ILE A 136 -0.59 -10.68 -9.84
C ILE A 136 -1.87 -11.48 -9.58
N PHE A 137 -2.91 -10.86 -9.03
CA PHE A 137 -4.21 -11.47 -8.86
C PHE A 137 -4.78 -11.94 -10.19
N ALA A 138 -4.82 -11.07 -11.20
CA ALA A 138 -5.31 -11.40 -12.54
C ALA A 138 -4.48 -12.49 -13.20
N LEU A 139 -3.14 -12.42 -13.10
CA LEU A 139 -2.24 -13.42 -13.65
C LEU A 139 -2.49 -14.81 -13.05
N ILE A 140 -2.59 -14.93 -11.72
CA ILE A 140 -2.85 -16.21 -11.07
C ILE A 140 -4.24 -16.74 -11.46
N MET A 141 -5.24 -15.88 -11.54
CA MET A 141 -6.59 -16.25 -11.96
C MET A 141 -6.66 -16.72 -13.42
N ILE A 142 -5.89 -16.08 -14.31
CA ILE A 142 -5.81 -16.46 -15.73
C ILE A 142 -5.07 -17.79 -15.89
N LEU A 143 -3.91 -17.95 -15.24
CA LEU A 143 -3.09 -19.15 -15.38
C LEU A 143 -3.69 -20.38 -14.69
N GLY A 144 -4.48 -20.19 -13.62
CA GLY A 144 -5.10 -21.29 -12.87
C GLY A 144 -6.43 -21.79 -13.43
N GLY A 145 -7.12 -20.99 -14.26
CA GLY A 145 -8.48 -21.26 -14.72
C GLY A 145 -8.52 -21.83 -16.14
N THR A 146 -8.88 -23.10 -16.30
CA THR A 146 -8.89 -23.78 -17.62
C THR A 146 -10.04 -23.40 -18.56
N ASN A 147 -11.20 -22.99 -18.03
CA ASN A 147 -12.42 -22.83 -18.86
C ASN A 147 -12.99 -21.41 -18.95
N LYS A 148 -12.28 -20.39 -18.45
CA LYS A 148 -12.79 -19.00 -18.37
C LYS A 148 -11.80 -17.96 -18.89
N LEU A 149 -10.76 -18.38 -19.60
CA LEU A 149 -9.67 -17.52 -20.05
C LEU A 149 -10.19 -16.30 -20.83
N GLN A 150 -11.13 -16.50 -21.75
CA GLN A 150 -11.68 -15.41 -22.56
C GLN A 150 -12.44 -14.37 -21.70
N ASN A 151 -13.26 -14.85 -20.75
CA ASN A 151 -13.99 -13.95 -19.85
C ASN A 151 -13.06 -13.19 -18.92
N LEU A 152 -12.07 -13.88 -18.36
CA LEU A 152 -11.07 -13.24 -17.48
C LEU A 152 -10.26 -12.20 -18.24
N PHE A 153 -9.83 -12.51 -19.47
CA PHE A 153 -9.14 -11.57 -20.35
C PHE A 153 -10.02 -10.34 -20.67
N LYS A 154 -11.31 -10.55 -20.98
CA LYS A 154 -12.27 -9.47 -21.18
C LYS A 154 -12.39 -8.56 -19.96
N TYR A 155 -12.52 -9.12 -18.75
CA TYR A 155 -12.59 -8.31 -17.52
C TYR A 155 -11.29 -7.53 -17.27
N THR A 156 -10.13 -8.14 -17.52
CA THR A 156 -8.84 -7.45 -17.39
C THR A 156 -8.77 -6.26 -18.35
N ILE A 157 -9.21 -6.41 -19.60
CA ILE A 157 -9.25 -5.30 -20.57
C ILE A 157 -10.20 -4.19 -20.07
N ILE A 158 -11.41 -4.55 -19.67
CA ILE A 158 -12.40 -3.56 -19.19
C ILE A 158 -11.85 -2.78 -17.99
N MET A 159 -11.27 -3.48 -17.01
CA MET A 159 -10.68 -2.85 -15.84
C MET A 159 -9.50 -1.93 -16.21
N SER A 160 -8.67 -2.34 -17.17
CA SER A 160 -7.58 -1.51 -17.68
C SER A 160 -8.10 -0.25 -18.36
N LEU A 161 -9.15 -0.34 -19.17
CA LEU A 161 -9.77 0.81 -19.81
C LEU A 161 -10.38 1.79 -18.79
N ILE A 162 -11.03 1.28 -17.75
CA ILE A 162 -11.54 2.10 -16.64
C ILE A 162 -10.38 2.85 -15.97
N MET A 163 -9.29 2.16 -15.66
CA MET A 163 -8.12 2.78 -15.01
C MET A 163 -7.45 3.83 -15.89
N VAL A 164 -7.34 3.60 -17.20
CA VAL A 164 -6.85 4.60 -18.16
C VAL A 164 -7.78 5.82 -18.19
N GLY A 165 -9.09 5.61 -18.24
CA GLY A 165 -10.07 6.71 -18.19
C GLY A 165 -9.93 7.57 -16.92
N ILE A 166 -9.79 6.92 -15.75
CA ILE A 166 -9.57 7.62 -14.47
C ILE A 166 -8.25 8.40 -14.49
N TRP A 167 -7.19 7.81 -15.04
CA TRP A 167 -5.90 8.48 -15.19
C TRP A 167 -6.02 9.75 -16.05
N LEU A 168 -6.61 9.64 -17.24
CA LEU A 168 -6.80 10.78 -18.13
C LEU A 168 -7.64 11.89 -17.50
N TYR A 169 -8.73 11.51 -16.81
CA TYR A 169 -9.56 12.48 -16.08
C TYR A 169 -8.76 13.15 -14.95
N THR A 170 -8.02 12.40 -14.16
CA THR A 170 -7.20 12.95 -13.07
C THR A 170 -6.10 13.86 -13.61
N SER A 171 -5.48 13.48 -14.74
CA SER A 171 -4.47 14.31 -15.42
C SER A 171 -5.06 15.65 -15.84
N ASN A 172 -6.25 15.65 -16.43
CA ASN A 172 -6.94 16.87 -16.81
C ASN A 172 -7.26 17.78 -15.61
N VAL A 173 -7.86 17.21 -14.53
CA VAL A 173 -8.20 17.95 -13.30
C VAL A 173 -6.97 18.56 -12.62
N THR A 174 -5.82 17.88 -12.70
CA THR A 174 -4.58 18.33 -12.06
C THR A 174 -3.67 19.14 -13.00
N GLY A 175 -4.15 19.49 -14.20
CA GLY A 175 -3.32 20.21 -15.20
C GLY A 175 -2.04 19.48 -15.56
N GLY A 176 -2.07 18.15 -15.68
CA GLY A 176 -0.90 17.30 -15.99
C GLY A 176 0.06 17.07 -14.82
N MET A 177 -0.21 17.63 -13.62
CA MET A 177 0.72 17.50 -12.49
C MET A 177 0.83 16.05 -11.99
N ILE A 178 -0.21 15.22 -12.16
CA ILE A 178 -0.14 13.80 -11.83
C ILE A 178 0.90 13.08 -12.73
N GLU A 179 0.99 13.41 -14.00
CA GLU A 179 1.98 12.87 -14.93
C GLU A 179 3.40 13.27 -14.53
N ASN A 180 3.61 14.55 -14.20
CA ASN A 180 4.88 15.05 -13.67
C ASN A 180 5.29 14.27 -12.42
N ARG A 181 4.32 13.99 -11.54
CA ARG A 181 4.57 13.21 -10.32
C ARG A 181 5.04 11.77 -10.61
N TYR A 182 4.38 11.09 -11.55
CA TYR A 182 4.70 9.69 -11.87
C TYR A 182 5.93 9.55 -12.78
N THR A 183 6.24 10.56 -13.59
CA THR A 183 7.44 10.58 -14.43
C THR A 183 8.68 11.20 -13.75
N GLY A 184 8.57 11.58 -12.47
CA GLY A 184 9.69 12.13 -11.69
C GLY A 184 10.07 13.57 -12.07
N LYS A 185 9.11 14.34 -12.59
CA LYS A 185 9.29 15.76 -12.92
C LYS A 185 8.82 16.65 -11.76
N ASN A 186 9.33 17.89 -11.72
CA ASN A 186 8.83 18.94 -10.84
C ASN A 186 7.60 19.63 -11.43
N ALA A 187 7.06 20.64 -10.73
CA ALA A 187 5.91 21.42 -11.21
C ALA A 187 6.16 22.13 -12.55
N SER A 188 7.41 22.47 -12.86
CA SER A 188 7.80 23.10 -14.13
C SER A 188 8.08 22.07 -15.25
N GLY A 189 7.82 20.79 -15.04
CA GLY A 189 8.06 19.72 -16.02
C GLY A 189 9.52 19.29 -16.18
N VAL A 190 10.44 19.84 -15.38
CA VAL A 190 11.86 19.48 -15.40
C VAL A 190 12.07 18.22 -14.55
N LYS A 191 12.88 17.29 -15.07
CA LYS A 191 13.22 16.05 -14.36
C LYS A 191 13.93 16.37 -13.05
N LYS A 192 13.50 15.78 -11.94
CA LYS A 192 14.14 15.94 -10.63
C LYS A 192 15.49 15.23 -10.62
N GLU A 193 16.50 15.83 -10.03
CA GLU A 193 17.80 15.18 -9.78
C GLU A 193 17.64 13.98 -8.86
N ASP A 194 16.87 14.13 -7.78
CA ASP A 194 16.48 13.02 -6.91
C ASP A 194 15.03 12.59 -7.15
N VAL A 195 14.85 11.51 -7.92
CA VAL A 195 13.57 10.86 -8.16
C VAL A 195 13.14 10.02 -6.97
N THR A 196 14.08 9.68 -6.08
CA THR A 196 13.85 8.80 -4.92
C THR A 196 13.28 9.54 -3.72
N ALA A 197 13.28 10.86 -3.75
CA ALA A 197 12.81 11.73 -2.66
C ALA A 197 13.57 11.46 -1.34
N GLY A 198 14.92 11.40 -1.40
CA GLY A 198 15.80 11.20 -0.25
C GLY A 198 15.88 9.76 0.26
N ARG A 199 15.29 8.79 -0.44
CA ARG A 199 15.30 7.38 0.03
C ARG A 199 16.68 6.75 -0.02
N VAL A 200 17.52 7.12 -0.98
CA VAL A 200 18.91 6.64 -1.07
C VAL A 200 19.70 7.10 0.14
N ASP A 201 19.56 8.37 0.54
CA ASP A 201 20.24 8.91 1.72
C ASP A 201 19.77 8.24 3.00
N ILE A 202 18.45 7.95 3.11
CA ILE A 202 17.89 7.19 4.22
C ILE A 202 18.49 5.79 4.27
N LEU A 203 18.57 5.10 3.13
CA LEU A 203 19.16 3.75 3.07
C LEU A 203 20.63 3.76 3.47
N GLN A 204 21.41 4.74 3.00
CA GLN A 204 22.82 4.89 3.41
C GLN A 204 22.95 5.11 4.91
N ALA A 205 22.13 5.96 5.51
CA ALA A 205 22.10 6.17 6.95
C ALA A 205 21.75 4.90 7.74
N GLN A 206 20.80 4.11 7.23
CA GLN A 206 20.41 2.82 7.83
C GLN A 206 21.54 1.78 7.73
N LEU A 207 22.24 1.71 6.62
CA LEU A 207 23.40 0.85 6.46
C LEU A 207 24.55 1.29 7.40
N ALA A 208 24.82 2.58 7.52
CA ALA A 208 25.81 3.09 8.46
C ALA A 208 25.45 2.72 9.92
N ALA A 209 24.16 2.82 10.28
CA ALA A 209 23.67 2.39 11.58
C ALA A 209 23.85 0.88 11.80
N PHE A 210 23.54 0.06 10.81
CA PHE A 210 23.77 -1.39 10.85
C PHE A 210 25.26 -1.72 11.06
N TYR A 211 26.16 -1.11 10.29
CA TYR A 211 27.59 -1.36 10.41
C TYR A 211 28.18 -0.92 11.76
N SER A 212 27.58 0.07 12.43
CA SER A 212 28.03 0.50 13.76
C SER A 212 27.66 -0.49 14.87
N SER A 213 26.58 -1.27 14.68
CA SER A 213 26.13 -2.29 15.65
C SER A 213 25.44 -3.46 14.94
N PRO A 214 26.21 -4.34 14.26
CA PRO A 214 25.64 -5.35 13.36
C PRO A 214 24.86 -6.45 14.07
N LEU A 215 25.20 -6.81 15.31
CA LEU A 215 24.55 -7.92 16.02
C LEU A 215 23.16 -7.57 16.52
N VAL A 216 23.01 -6.47 17.23
CA VAL A 216 21.79 -6.07 17.94
C VAL A 216 21.15 -4.79 17.41
N GLY A 217 21.80 -4.11 16.45
CA GLY A 217 21.37 -2.82 15.93
C GLY A 217 21.57 -1.67 16.91
N VAL A 218 21.14 -0.47 16.48
CA VAL A 218 21.29 0.78 17.26
C VAL A 218 20.09 1.07 18.18
N GLY A 219 19.17 0.13 18.29
CA GLY A 219 17.95 0.27 19.09
C GLY A 219 16.81 1.02 18.38
N VAL A 220 15.60 0.86 18.91
CA VAL A 220 14.37 1.41 18.33
C VAL A 220 14.45 2.94 18.23
N GLY A 221 14.32 3.46 17.00
CA GLY A 221 14.42 4.88 16.68
C GLY A 221 15.85 5.42 16.68
N GLY A 222 16.87 4.56 16.84
CA GLY A 222 18.29 4.96 16.85
C GLY A 222 18.82 5.38 15.48
N GLY A 223 18.28 4.81 14.41
CA GLY A 223 18.73 5.08 13.03
C GLY A 223 18.69 6.56 12.62
N LYS A 224 17.83 7.37 13.26
CA LYS A 224 17.75 8.81 12.99
C LYS A 224 19.03 9.60 13.34
N TYR A 225 19.88 9.08 14.21
CA TYR A 225 21.12 9.74 14.63
C TYR A 225 22.28 9.51 13.66
N PHE A 226 22.14 8.65 12.68
CA PHE A 226 23.15 8.32 11.66
C PHE A 226 22.98 9.12 10.36
N LYS A 227 22.07 10.08 10.32
CA LYS A 227 21.92 10.95 9.15
C LYS A 227 23.08 11.94 9.05
N GLN A 228 23.50 12.21 7.82
CA GLN A 228 24.47 13.27 7.55
C GLN A 228 23.88 14.64 7.95
N SER A 229 24.74 15.51 8.48
CA SER A 229 24.39 16.86 8.93
C SER A 229 23.72 17.65 7.78
N GLY A 230 22.50 18.13 8.04
CA GLY A 230 21.74 18.98 7.11
C GLY A 230 20.42 18.38 6.59
N ALA A 231 20.20 17.08 6.67
CA ALA A 231 18.90 16.50 6.36
C ALA A 231 17.97 16.61 7.57
N GLU A 232 16.83 17.29 7.41
CA GLU A 232 15.75 17.23 8.39
C GLU A 232 15.46 15.78 8.78
N SER A 233 15.05 15.54 10.04
CA SER A 233 14.81 14.20 10.57
C SER A 233 13.56 13.58 9.92
N ILE A 234 13.64 13.29 8.63
CA ILE A 234 12.59 12.57 7.90
C ILE A 234 12.54 11.16 8.48
N ALA A 235 11.40 10.81 9.05
CA ALA A 235 11.19 9.47 9.56
C ALA A 235 11.38 8.46 8.40
N SER A 236 12.11 7.38 8.66
CA SER A 236 12.26 6.30 7.68
C SER A 236 10.88 5.86 7.18
N HIS A 237 10.72 5.77 5.87
CA HIS A 237 9.54 5.22 5.21
C HIS A 237 9.78 3.80 4.71
N ASP A 238 10.95 3.23 5.01
CA ASP A 238 11.37 1.89 4.66
C ASP A 238 11.49 1.03 5.92
N GLU A 239 10.67 0.00 6.02
CA GLU A 239 10.65 -0.87 7.19
C GLU A 239 11.77 -1.91 7.15
N ILE A 240 12.19 -2.36 5.97
CA ILE A 240 13.27 -3.33 5.82
C ILE A 240 14.57 -2.70 6.35
N GLY A 241 14.95 -1.56 5.82
CA GLY A 241 16.15 -0.87 6.26
C GLY A 241 16.09 -0.47 7.74
N ARG A 242 14.90 -0.08 8.23
CA ARG A 242 14.69 0.24 9.64
C ARG A 242 14.93 -0.97 10.56
N LEU A 243 14.36 -2.13 10.24
CA LEU A 243 14.54 -3.34 11.03
C LEU A 243 16.01 -3.78 11.07
N ILE A 244 16.70 -3.70 9.92
CA ILE A 244 18.12 -4.03 9.83
C ILE A 244 18.95 -3.06 10.68
N ALA A 245 18.71 -1.76 10.57
CA ALA A 245 19.45 -0.74 11.33
C ALA A 245 19.19 -0.82 12.84
N GLU A 246 17.92 -0.93 13.24
CA GLU A 246 17.52 -0.87 14.64
C GLU A 246 17.76 -2.18 15.41
N HIS A 247 17.76 -3.35 14.72
CA HIS A 247 17.85 -4.67 15.35
C HIS A 247 18.99 -5.55 14.84
N GLY A 248 19.81 -5.08 13.89
CA GLY A 248 20.98 -5.80 13.38
C GLY A 248 20.63 -7.15 12.74
N LEU A 249 21.43 -8.16 13.03
CA LEU A 249 21.20 -9.54 12.55
C LEU A 249 19.88 -10.12 13.07
N ILE A 250 19.42 -9.72 14.24
CA ILE A 250 18.10 -10.11 14.76
C ILE A 250 17.00 -9.56 13.85
N GLY A 251 17.14 -8.32 13.36
CA GLY A 251 16.22 -7.71 12.39
C GLY A 251 16.20 -8.44 11.06
N ILE A 252 17.36 -8.87 10.56
CA ILE A 252 17.46 -9.69 9.35
C ILE A 252 16.75 -11.03 9.54
N PHE A 253 16.98 -11.69 10.67
CA PHE A 253 16.29 -12.96 10.99
C PHE A 253 14.76 -12.78 11.06
N MET A 254 14.27 -11.71 11.68
CA MET A 254 12.85 -11.39 11.70
C MET A 254 12.30 -11.17 10.28
N LEU A 255 13.02 -10.47 9.40
CA LEU A 255 12.62 -10.27 8.00
C LEU A 255 12.53 -11.60 7.25
N ILE A 256 13.51 -12.49 7.41
CA ILE A 256 13.51 -13.82 6.81
C ILE A 256 12.25 -14.59 7.24
N LEU A 257 11.94 -14.59 8.54
CA LEU A 257 10.71 -15.23 9.06
C LEU A 257 9.45 -14.61 8.45
N LEU A 258 9.35 -13.28 8.41
CA LEU A 258 8.20 -12.58 7.80
C LEU A 258 8.03 -12.91 6.32
N PHE A 259 9.13 -13.11 5.57
CA PHE A 259 9.03 -13.44 4.16
C PHE A 259 8.70 -14.91 3.90
N ILE A 260 9.20 -15.82 4.72
CA ILE A 260 9.03 -17.25 4.48
C ILE A 260 7.70 -17.79 5.05
N THR A 261 7.25 -17.26 6.20
CA THR A 261 6.10 -17.81 6.93
C THR A 261 4.80 -17.93 6.11
N PRO A 262 4.40 -16.97 5.26
CA PRO A 262 3.17 -17.08 4.48
C PRO A 262 3.28 -18.04 3.28
N LEU A 263 4.49 -18.27 2.75
CA LEU A 263 4.68 -18.98 1.48
C LEU A 263 4.10 -20.41 1.47
N PRO A 264 4.30 -21.27 2.48
CA PRO A 264 3.71 -22.61 2.48
C PRO A 264 2.18 -22.58 2.41
N ASN A 265 1.54 -21.64 3.13
CA ASN A 265 0.10 -21.47 3.08
C ASN A 265 -0.36 -21.02 1.68
N ILE A 266 0.27 -20.00 1.12
CA ILE A 266 -0.07 -19.47 -0.21
C ILE A 266 0.09 -20.54 -1.28
N LEU A 267 1.22 -21.25 -1.29
CA LEU A 267 1.55 -22.23 -2.33
C LEU A 267 0.70 -23.50 -2.23
N GLY A 268 0.28 -23.89 -1.03
CA GLY A 268 -0.58 -25.06 -0.79
C GLY A 268 -2.03 -24.90 -1.22
N GLN A 269 -2.48 -23.68 -1.54
CA GLN A 269 -3.87 -23.40 -1.88
C GLN A 269 -4.20 -23.62 -3.36
N ASN A 270 -5.49 -23.80 -3.68
CA ASN A 270 -5.97 -23.72 -5.04
C ASN A 270 -5.74 -22.32 -5.65
N TYR A 271 -5.77 -22.21 -6.99
CA TYR A 271 -5.43 -20.96 -7.67
C TYR A 271 -6.30 -19.76 -7.25
N TYR A 272 -7.56 -19.99 -6.91
CA TYR A 272 -8.48 -18.93 -6.50
C TYR A 272 -8.07 -18.30 -5.16
N VAL A 273 -7.86 -19.13 -4.14
CA VAL A 273 -7.42 -18.69 -2.82
C VAL A 273 -5.99 -18.13 -2.91
N ARG A 274 -5.11 -18.80 -3.66
CA ARG A 274 -3.73 -18.34 -3.92
C ARG A 274 -3.69 -16.93 -4.50
N ALA A 275 -4.61 -16.60 -5.43
CA ALA A 275 -4.68 -15.27 -6.02
C ALA A 275 -4.92 -14.18 -4.96
N PHE A 276 -5.82 -14.39 -4.01
CA PHE A 276 -6.05 -13.45 -2.91
C PHE A 276 -4.86 -13.39 -1.95
N LEU A 277 -4.41 -14.54 -1.44
CA LEU A 277 -3.34 -14.57 -0.43
C LEU A 277 -2.03 -14.00 -0.96
N PHE A 278 -1.63 -14.37 -2.19
CA PHE A 278 -0.41 -13.83 -2.79
C PHE A 278 -0.51 -12.33 -3.05
N SER A 279 -1.70 -11.85 -3.45
CA SER A 279 -1.92 -10.41 -3.64
C SER A 279 -1.89 -9.64 -2.32
N PHE A 280 -2.43 -10.19 -1.24
CA PHE A 280 -2.32 -9.60 0.10
C PHE A 280 -0.87 -9.54 0.56
N TYR A 281 -0.14 -10.63 0.40
CA TYR A 281 1.27 -10.71 0.74
C TYR A 281 2.10 -9.68 -0.06
N LEU A 282 1.91 -9.61 -1.37
CA LEU A 282 2.59 -8.65 -2.23
C LEU A 282 2.23 -7.20 -1.86
N PHE A 283 0.94 -6.93 -1.62
CA PHE A 283 0.48 -5.61 -1.19
C PHE A 283 1.13 -5.20 0.13
N TRP A 284 1.14 -6.09 1.12
CA TRP A 284 1.84 -5.87 2.39
C TRP A 284 3.33 -5.57 2.17
N PHE A 285 4.03 -6.43 1.42
CA PHE A 285 5.47 -6.28 1.14
C PHE A 285 5.80 -4.93 0.50
N LEU A 286 5.03 -4.51 -0.48
CA LEU A 286 5.25 -3.23 -1.15
C LEU A 286 4.94 -2.04 -0.23
N THR A 287 3.89 -2.14 0.58
CA THR A 287 3.46 -1.01 1.42
C THR A 287 4.33 -0.79 2.64
N ILE A 288 4.94 -1.82 3.23
CA ILE A 288 5.88 -1.63 4.35
C ILE A 288 7.15 -0.89 3.94
N ASN A 289 7.53 -0.94 2.66
CA ASN A 289 8.67 -0.21 2.11
C ASN A 289 8.31 1.19 1.60
N LEU A 290 7.04 1.59 1.68
CA LEU A 290 6.55 2.86 1.15
C LEU A 290 5.92 3.75 2.22
N SER A 291 5.33 3.17 3.26
CA SER A 291 4.60 3.91 4.30
C SER A 291 4.88 3.44 5.72
N VAL A 292 5.81 2.52 5.92
CA VAL A 292 6.19 1.90 7.21
C VAL A 292 5.04 1.09 7.84
N MET A 293 5.34 0.08 8.65
CA MET A 293 4.35 -0.65 9.46
C MET A 293 3.73 0.22 10.59
N ARG A 294 3.63 1.52 10.42
CA ARG A 294 3.01 2.43 11.39
C ARG A 294 1.49 2.50 11.26
N VAL A 295 0.96 1.94 10.20
CA VAL A 295 -0.46 1.75 9.97
C VAL A 295 -0.79 0.31 10.32
N ALA A 296 -1.80 0.07 11.13
CA ALA A 296 -2.24 -1.27 11.55
C ALA A 296 -2.62 -2.17 10.38
N PHE A 297 -3.13 -1.57 9.34
CA PHE A 297 -3.75 -2.19 8.21
C PHE A 297 -2.84 -3.16 7.40
N PRO A 298 -1.59 -2.81 7.02
CA PRO A 298 -0.70 -3.76 6.36
C PRO A 298 -0.41 -5.02 7.19
N GLY A 299 -0.28 -4.88 8.51
CA GLY A 299 -0.08 -6.02 9.40
C GLY A 299 -1.27 -6.97 9.44
N TRP A 300 -2.48 -6.44 9.39
CA TRP A 300 -3.69 -7.26 9.31
C TRP A 300 -3.79 -8.05 8.00
N ILE A 301 -3.44 -7.41 6.87
CA ILE A 301 -3.41 -8.07 5.55
C ILE A 301 -2.36 -9.17 5.51
N TYR A 302 -1.19 -8.94 6.10
CA TYR A 302 -0.16 -9.97 6.25
C TYR A 302 -0.68 -11.17 7.04
N GLY A 303 -1.43 -10.93 8.13
CA GLY A 303 -2.02 -12.01 8.92
C GLY A 303 -3.03 -12.86 8.14
N LEU A 304 -3.67 -12.31 7.12
CA LEU A 304 -4.55 -13.05 6.20
C LEU A 304 -3.79 -13.88 5.17
N SER A 305 -2.55 -13.53 4.84
CA SER A 305 -1.75 -14.23 3.83
C SER A 305 -1.06 -15.45 4.42
#